data_06aab17e0245aea0b644631c1302d812
#
_entry.id   06aab17e0245aea0b644631c1302d812
#
_cell.length_a   1.000
_cell.length_b   1.000
_cell.length_c   1.000
_cell.angle_alpha   90.00
_cell.angle_beta   90.00
_cell.angle_gamma   90.00
#
_symmetry.space_group_name_H-M   'P 1'
#
loop_
_entity.id
_entity.type
_entity.pdbx_description
1 polymer ?
#
loop_
_entity_poly.entity_id
_entity_poly.type
_entity_poly.pdbx_seq_one_letter_code
_entity_poly.pdbx_strand_id
1 'polypeptide(L)'
;KVAKKIVEHAADYGIKPQDVVVDPLVMPIGAISQAGNQVFELVRKLRSELKVNTTCGASNVSFGLPQRSGINNAFLPMLIAAGMTSAIVNPLHPELVQAIRAGDVLTGVDDGCTKWISAYKEPLKEGENPREGRRRRRRA
;
A
#
# COMPACT_ATOMS: atom_id res chain seq x y z
N LYS A 1 2.71 -22.56 3.75
CA LYS A 1 2.87 -23.93 3.18
C LYS A 1 2.63 -23.95 1.67
N VAL A 2 1.45 -23.46 1.17
CA VAL A 2 1.13 -23.46 -0.27
C VAL A 2 2.08 -22.56 -1.07
N ALA A 3 2.27 -21.31 -0.67
CA ALA A 3 3.16 -20.38 -1.35
C ALA A 3 4.60 -20.92 -1.49
N LYS A 4 5.12 -21.59 -0.45
CA LYS A 4 6.45 -22.22 -0.52
C LYS A 4 6.53 -23.29 -1.63
N LYS A 5 5.52 -24.16 -1.72
CA LYS A 5 5.45 -25.17 -2.80
C LYS A 5 5.38 -24.52 -4.19
N ILE A 6 4.63 -23.42 -4.33
CA ILE A 6 4.53 -22.68 -5.60
C ILE A 6 5.91 -22.14 -5.99
N VAL A 7 6.63 -21.53 -5.06
CA VAL A 7 7.97 -20.97 -5.33
C VAL A 7 8.97 -22.06 -5.67
N GLU A 8 8.96 -23.18 -4.94
CA GLU A 8 9.82 -24.33 -5.22
C GLU A 8 9.53 -24.90 -6.61
N HIS A 9 8.26 -25.09 -6.95
CA HIS A 9 7.88 -25.59 -8.27
C HIS A 9 8.21 -24.60 -9.41
N ALA A 10 8.02 -23.31 -9.18
CA ALA A 10 8.41 -22.26 -10.14
C ALA A 10 9.92 -22.29 -10.42
N ALA A 11 10.73 -22.54 -9.38
CA ALA A 11 12.18 -22.62 -9.51
C ALA A 11 12.62 -23.80 -10.41
N ASP A 12 11.88 -24.92 -10.42
CA ASP A 12 12.15 -26.05 -11.31
C ASP A 12 12.06 -25.67 -12.80
N TYR A 13 11.32 -24.59 -13.11
CA TYR A 13 11.19 -24.00 -14.45
C TYR A 13 12.04 -22.75 -14.66
N GLY A 14 12.96 -22.45 -13.76
CA GLY A 14 13.86 -21.29 -13.85
C GLY A 14 13.20 -19.94 -13.53
N ILE A 15 11.98 -19.95 -12.97
CA ILE A 15 11.28 -18.72 -12.54
C ILE A 15 11.84 -18.30 -11.19
N LYS A 16 12.29 -17.05 -11.11
CA LYS A 16 12.88 -16.49 -9.87
C LYS A 16 11.79 -16.07 -8.88
N PRO A 17 12.07 -16.08 -7.56
CA PRO A 17 11.07 -15.67 -6.55
C PRO A 17 10.48 -14.28 -6.77
N GLN A 18 11.27 -13.31 -7.25
CA GLN A 18 10.80 -11.96 -7.54
C GLN A 18 9.83 -11.88 -8.73
N ASP A 19 9.77 -12.90 -9.58
CA ASP A 19 8.85 -12.99 -10.71
C ASP A 19 7.55 -13.73 -10.32
N VAL A 20 7.48 -14.24 -9.08
CA VAL A 20 6.28 -14.85 -8.51
C VAL A 20 5.50 -13.82 -7.73
N VAL A 21 4.20 -13.70 -8.03
CA VAL A 21 3.27 -12.83 -7.30
C VAL A 21 2.26 -13.68 -6.55
N VAL A 22 2.21 -13.54 -5.23
CA VAL A 22 1.31 -14.31 -4.36
C VAL A 22 0.18 -13.43 -3.86
N ASP A 23 -1.06 -13.90 -4.02
CA ASP A 23 -2.24 -13.30 -3.38
C ASP A 23 -2.48 -13.99 -2.03
N PRO A 24 -2.40 -13.26 -0.89
CA PRO A 24 -2.62 -13.82 0.44
C PRO A 24 -4.10 -14.10 0.76
N LEU A 25 -5.02 -13.81 -0.15
CA LEU A 25 -6.46 -13.96 0.00
C LEU A 25 -7.03 -13.09 1.14
N VAL A 26 -7.36 -11.85 0.83
CA VAL A 26 -8.00 -10.94 1.79
C VAL A 26 -9.45 -11.37 2.04
N MET A 27 -9.75 -11.74 3.27
CA MET A 27 -11.10 -12.10 3.71
C MET A 27 -11.84 -10.89 4.30
N PRO A 28 -13.19 -10.86 4.21
CA PRO A 28 -13.99 -9.82 4.82
C PRO A 28 -13.85 -9.78 6.34
N ILE A 29 -13.50 -8.61 6.90
CA ILE A 29 -13.33 -8.45 8.35
C ILE A 29 -14.66 -8.60 9.10
N GLY A 30 -15.78 -8.33 8.44
CA GLY A 30 -17.12 -8.58 9.00
C GLY A 30 -17.45 -10.06 9.21
N ALA A 31 -16.80 -10.96 8.46
CA ALA A 31 -16.94 -12.40 8.62
C ALA A 31 -15.86 -13.00 9.54
N ILE A 32 -14.65 -12.46 9.50
CA ILE A 32 -13.50 -12.94 10.27
C ILE A 32 -12.81 -11.73 10.92
N SER A 33 -13.06 -11.49 12.19
CA SER A 33 -12.59 -10.31 12.93
C SER A 33 -11.06 -10.12 12.91
N GLN A 34 -10.28 -11.19 12.74
CA GLN A 34 -8.82 -11.14 12.66
C GLN A 34 -8.28 -11.15 11.23
N ALA A 35 -9.14 -11.06 10.20
CA ALA A 35 -8.71 -11.16 8.80
C ALA A 35 -7.62 -10.14 8.44
N GLY A 36 -7.73 -8.90 8.91
CA GLY A 36 -6.70 -7.88 8.68
C GLY A 36 -5.34 -8.26 9.26
N ASN A 37 -5.29 -8.66 10.52
CA ASN A 37 -4.04 -9.07 11.18
C ASN A 37 -3.42 -10.29 10.50
N GLN A 38 -4.24 -11.29 10.15
CA GLN A 38 -3.78 -12.50 9.44
C GLN A 38 -3.11 -12.16 8.10
N VAL A 39 -3.71 -11.24 7.34
CA VAL A 39 -3.14 -10.80 6.06
C VAL A 39 -1.82 -10.05 6.28
N PHE A 40 -1.74 -9.13 7.24
CA PHE A 40 -0.49 -8.40 7.52
C PHE A 40 0.65 -9.36 7.91
N GLU A 41 0.39 -10.33 8.77
CA GLU A 41 1.38 -11.35 9.14
C GLU A 41 1.81 -12.20 7.95
N LEU A 42 0.85 -12.62 7.12
CA LEU A 42 1.14 -13.44 5.94
C LEU A 42 1.99 -12.68 4.92
N VAL A 43 1.67 -11.40 4.66
CA VAL A 43 2.45 -10.53 3.78
C VAL A 43 3.88 -10.39 4.28
N ARG A 44 4.08 -10.12 5.58
CA ARG A 44 5.44 -10.05 6.18
C ARG A 44 6.22 -11.34 5.95
N LYS A 45 5.61 -12.51 6.18
CA LYS A 45 6.25 -13.83 5.96
C LYS A 45 6.58 -14.06 4.49
N LEU A 46 5.67 -13.77 3.57
CA LEU A 46 5.91 -13.90 2.13
C LEU A 46 7.12 -13.07 1.69
N ARG A 47 7.21 -11.84 2.18
CA ARG A 47 8.32 -10.93 1.85
C ARG A 47 9.65 -11.32 2.50
N SER A 48 9.63 -11.67 3.77
CA SER A 48 10.86 -11.98 4.51
C SER A 48 11.41 -13.36 4.20
N GLU A 49 10.56 -14.39 4.11
CA GLU A 49 10.98 -15.77 3.97
C GLU A 49 11.11 -16.24 2.51
N LEU A 50 10.17 -15.83 1.64
CA LEU A 50 10.11 -16.33 0.26
C LEU A 50 10.60 -15.31 -0.78
N LYS A 51 10.76 -14.03 -0.40
CA LYS A 51 11.23 -12.95 -1.30
C LYS A 51 10.36 -12.76 -2.55
N VAL A 52 9.10 -13.18 -2.49
CA VAL A 52 8.13 -13.04 -3.58
C VAL A 52 7.46 -11.67 -3.57
N ASN A 53 6.87 -11.30 -4.70
CA ASN A 53 5.94 -10.18 -4.76
C ASN A 53 4.55 -10.60 -4.28
N THR A 54 3.74 -9.62 -3.88
CA THR A 54 2.40 -9.86 -3.33
C THR A 54 1.39 -8.92 -3.97
N THR A 55 0.15 -9.40 -4.12
CA THR A 55 -0.99 -8.60 -4.58
C THR A 55 -2.25 -9.03 -3.84
N CYS A 56 -3.29 -8.20 -3.85
CA CYS A 56 -4.61 -8.62 -3.36
C CYS A 56 -5.73 -7.74 -3.92
N GLY A 57 -6.95 -8.27 -3.91
CA GLY A 57 -8.17 -7.49 -4.03
C GLY A 57 -8.46 -6.75 -2.73
N ALA A 58 -7.88 -5.56 -2.53
CA ALA A 58 -7.85 -4.88 -1.23
C ALA A 58 -9.25 -4.53 -0.69
N SER A 59 -10.23 -4.24 -1.56
CA SER A 59 -11.60 -3.90 -1.16
C SER A 59 -12.37 -5.06 -0.52
N ASN A 60 -11.86 -6.29 -0.61
CA ASN A 60 -12.50 -7.46 0.03
C ASN A 60 -12.54 -7.32 1.55
N VAL A 61 -11.56 -6.65 2.16
CA VAL A 61 -11.50 -6.47 3.62
C VAL A 61 -12.79 -5.86 4.19
N SER A 62 -13.39 -4.92 3.48
CA SER A 62 -14.58 -4.17 3.90
C SER A 62 -15.90 -4.71 3.36
N PHE A 63 -15.89 -5.88 2.68
CA PHE A 63 -17.08 -6.42 2.06
C PHE A 63 -18.20 -6.62 3.08
N GLY A 64 -19.43 -6.17 2.73
CA GLY A 64 -20.61 -6.24 3.59
C GLY A 64 -20.71 -5.18 4.69
N LEU A 65 -19.71 -4.29 4.85
CA LEU A 65 -19.72 -3.24 5.86
C LEU A 65 -20.17 -1.89 5.29
N PRO A 66 -20.77 -1.00 6.09
CA PRO A 66 -21.04 0.38 5.70
C PRO A 66 -19.74 1.19 5.64
N GLN A 67 -19.75 2.34 4.93
CA GLN A 67 -18.62 3.29 4.86
C GLN A 67 -17.30 2.63 4.46
N ARG A 68 -17.34 1.73 3.49
CA ARG A 68 -16.22 0.90 3.04
C ARG A 68 -14.95 1.68 2.69
N SER A 69 -15.11 2.89 2.16
CA SER A 69 -13.99 3.75 1.79
C SER A 69 -13.06 4.05 2.97
N GLY A 70 -13.62 4.33 4.15
CA GLY A 70 -12.82 4.58 5.35
C GLY A 70 -11.95 3.38 5.72
N ILE A 71 -12.51 2.16 5.67
CA ILE A 71 -11.78 0.93 5.97
C ILE A 71 -10.70 0.67 4.90
N ASN A 72 -11.05 0.81 3.63
CA ASN A 72 -10.12 0.57 2.52
C ASN A 72 -8.95 1.56 2.56
N ASN A 73 -9.22 2.83 2.83
CA ASN A 73 -8.21 3.88 2.91
C ASN A 73 -7.23 3.68 4.08
N ALA A 74 -7.69 3.11 5.20
CA ALA A 74 -6.83 2.73 6.32
C ALA A 74 -6.05 1.44 6.05
N PHE A 75 -6.70 0.45 5.44
CA PHE A 75 -6.14 -0.88 5.21
C PHE A 75 -4.93 -0.86 4.27
N LEU A 76 -4.99 -0.07 3.18
CA LEU A 76 -3.91 -0.03 2.19
C LEU A 76 -2.57 0.47 2.73
N PRO A 77 -2.47 1.60 3.46
CA PRO A 77 -1.23 1.98 4.12
C PRO A 77 -0.68 0.93 5.08
N MET A 78 -1.57 0.22 5.80
CA MET A 78 -1.17 -0.88 6.70
C MET A 78 -0.61 -2.07 5.91
N LEU A 79 -1.18 -2.40 4.75
CA LEU A 79 -0.65 -3.42 3.85
C LEU A 79 0.73 -3.05 3.29
N ILE A 80 0.90 -1.79 2.87
CA ILE A 80 2.19 -1.26 2.40
C ILE A 80 3.24 -1.40 3.51
N ALA A 81 2.91 -1.00 4.73
CA ALA A 81 3.79 -1.15 5.89
C ALA A 81 4.09 -2.62 6.25
N ALA A 82 3.20 -3.56 5.91
CA ALA A 82 3.45 -4.98 6.03
C ALA A 82 4.35 -5.55 4.92
N GLY A 83 4.59 -4.78 3.84
CA GLY A 83 5.44 -5.17 2.72
C GLY A 83 4.68 -5.61 1.46
N MET A 84 3.38 -5.31 1.33
CA MET A 84 2.61 -5.54 0.11
C MET A 84 3.23 -4.77 -1.06
N THR A 85 3.41 -5.43 -2.20
CA THR A 85 4.08 -4.82 -3.37
C THR A 85 3.12 -4.30 -4.42
N SER A 86 1.91 -4.82 -4.48
CA SER A 86 0.86 -4.35 -5.38
C SER A 86 -0.53 -4.64 -4.80
N ALA A 87 -1.56 -3.98 -5.31
CA ALA A 87 -2.94 -4.24 -4.94
C ALA A 87 -3.89 -3.93 -6.11
N ILE A 88 -4.98 -4.68 -6.20
CA ILE A 88 -6.07 -4.41 -7.14
C ILE A 88 -7.03 -3.47 -6.45
N VAL A 89 -7.14 -2.25 -6.96
CA VAL A 89 -7.97 -1.17 -6.40
C VAL A 89 -8.65 -0.37 -7.49
N ASN A 90 -9.65 0.42 -7.14
CA ASN A 90 -10.24 1.39 -8.07
C ASN A 90 -9.45 2.72 -8.04
N PRO A 91 -8.68 3.06 -9.06
CA PRO A 91 -7.88 4.28 -9.08
C PRO A 91 -8.71 5.57 -9.24
N LEU A 92 -10.01 5.45 -9.52
CA LEU A 92 -10.91 6.60 -9.64
C LEU A 92 -11.37 7.15 -8.28
N HIS A 93 -10.95 6.54 -7.17
CA HIS A 93 -11.17 7.06 -5.81
C HIS A 93 -9.94 7.86 -5.35
N PRO A 94 -9.97 9.21 -5.42
CA PRO A 94 -8.80 10.05 -5.14
C PRO A 94 -8.29 9.89 -3.71
N GLU A 95 -9.18 9.71 -2.73
CA GLU A 95 -8.81 9.51 -1.32
C GLU A 95 -8.04 8.19 -1.12
N LEU A 96 -8.39 7.15 -1.89
CA LEU A 96 -7.69 5.88 -1.85
C LEU A 96 -6.28 6.00 -2.44
N VAL A 97 -6.15 6.69 -3.57
CA VAL A 97 -4.85 6.99 -4.19
C VAL A 97 -3.99 7.84 -3.26
N GLN A 98 -4.59 8.82 -2.59
CA GLN A 98 -3.91 9.65 -1.60
C GLN A 98 -3.43 8.80 -0.40
N ALA A 99 -4.26 7.88 0.10
CA ALA A 99 -3.88 6.97 1.20
C ALA A 99 -2.69 6.07 0.81
N ILE A 100 -2.66 5.54 -0.42
CA ILE A 100 -1.53 4.75 -0.94
C ILE A 100 -0.26 5.59 -0.95
N ARG A 101 -0.30 6.80 -1.52
CA ARG A 101 0.85 7.71 -1.56
C ARG A 101 1.34 8.11 -0.17
N ALA A 102 0.41 8.30 0.77
CA ALA A 102 0.78 8.53 2.16
C ALA A 102 1.49 7.32 2.79
N GLY A 103 1.05 6.11 2.46
CA GLY A 103 1.73 4.87 2.84
C GLY A 103 3.17 4.82 2.32
N ASP A 104 3.40 5.17 1.05
CA ASP A 104 4.74 5.22 0.45
C ASP A 104 5.65 6.24 1.16
N VAL A 105 5.12 7.41 1.52
CA VAL A 105 5.85 8.42 2.31
C VAL A 105 6.24 7.88 3.69
N LEU A 106 5.26 7.31 4.40
CA LEU A 106 5.45 6.84 5.78
C LEU A 106 6.39 5.63 5.89
N THR A 107 6.51 4.84 4.82
CA THR A 107 7.38 3.67 4.77
C THR A 107 8.74 3.94 4.11
N GLY A 108 8.99 5.19 3.68
CA GLY A 108 10.24 5.59 3.04
C GLY A 108 10.40 5.15 1.58
N VAL A 109 9.33 4.62 0.96
CA VAL A 109 9.31 4.28 -0.49
C VAL A 109 9.36 5.55 -1.35
N ASP A 110 8.69 6.62 -0.91
CA ASP A 110 8.81 7.96 -1.49
C ASP A 110 9.91 8.75 -0.75
N ASP A 111 11.16 8.50 -1.15
CA ASP A 111 12.32 9.18 -0.56
C ASP A 111 12.25 10.70 -0.72
N GLY A 112 12.48 11.40 0.40
CA GLY A 112 12.39 12.86 0.46
C GLY A 112 10.98 13.41 0.17
N CYS A 113 9.94 12.58 0.19
CA CYS A 113 8.55 12.96 -0.09
C CYS A 113 8.35 13.61 -1.48
N THR A 114 9.21 13.28 -2.45
CA THR A 114 9.27 14.00 -3.72
C THR A 114 8.02 13.83 -4.57
N LYS A 115 7.49 12.61 -4.64
CA LYS A 115 6.26 12.30 -5.37
C LYS A 115 5.03 12.91 -4.69
N TRP A 116 4.98 12.86 -3.36
CA TRP A 116 3.93 13.49 -2.57
C TRP A 116 3.88 15.00 -2.77
N ILE A 117 5.02 15.67 -2.62
CA ILE A 117 5.13 17.12 -2.81
C ILE A 117 4.74 17.51 -4.24
N SER A 118 5.19 16.78 -5.25
CA SER A 118 4.84 17.03 -6.65
C SER A 118 3.33 16.90 -6.91
N ALA A 119 2.68 15.91 -6.27
CA ALA A 119 1.26 15.65 -6.49
C ALA A 119 0.33 16.61 -5.76
N TYR A 120 0.74 17.16 -4.60
CA TYR A 120 -0.14 17.92 -3.70
C TYR A 120 0.37 19.33 -3.37
N LYS A 121 1.49 19.74 -3.94
CA LYS A 121 1.95 21.13 -3.80
C LYS A 121 1.02 22.04 -4.60
N GLU A 122 0.39 22.98 -3.92
CA GLU A 122 -0.36 24.03 -4.59
C GLU A 122 0.56 24.83 -5.53
N PRO A 123 0.11 25.13 -6.76
CA PRO A 123 0.85 26.04 -7.63
C PRO A 123 1.03 27.38 -6.91
N LEU A 124 2.22 27.96 -7.01
CA LEU A 124 2.48 29.30 -6.49
C LEU A 124 1.52 30.27 -7.20
N LYS A 125 0.78 31.06 -6.42
CA LYS A 125 -0.05 32.12 -6.99
C LYS A 125 0.85 33.09 -7.75
N GLU A 126 0.42 33.57 -8.94
CA GLU A 126 1.15 34.57 -9.70
C GLU A 126 1.46 35.76 -8.80
N GLY A 127 2.74 36.10 -8.64
CA GLY A 127 3.22 37.22 -7.79
C GLY A 127 3.74 36.79 -6.39
N GLU A 128 3.62 35.55 -5.96
CA GLU A 128 4.21 35.11 -4.69
C GLU A 128 5.70 34.76 -4.85
N ASN A 129 6.55 35.50 -4.14
CA ASN A 129 7.97 35.21 -4.07
C ASN A 129 8.22 33.95 -3.22
N PRO A 130 8.87 32.90 -3.75
CA PRO A 130 9.13 31.64 -3.02
C PRO A 130 9.86 31.82 -1.68
N ARG A 131 10.57 32.93 -1.52
CA ARG A 131 11.34 33.24 -0.29
C ARG A 131 10.48 33.78 0.85
N GLU A 132 9.36 34.41 0.58
CA GLU A 132 8.46 35.01 1.61
C GLU A 132 7.57 33.94 2.26
N GLY A 133 7.10 32.96 1.52
CA GLY A 133 6.32 31.83 2.04
C GLY A 133 7.09 30.95 3.05
N ARG A 134 8.41 30.79 2.86
CA ARG A 134 9.28 30.08 3.81
C ARG A 134 9.47 30.84 5.14
N ARG A 135 9.48 32.17 5.14
CA ARG A 135 9.61 32.98 6.36
C ARG A 135 8.34 32.96 7.21
N ARG A 136 7.16 32.93 6.62
CA ARG A 136 5.88 32.83 7.34
C ARG A 136 5.70 31.48 8.05
N ARG A 137 6.09 30.35 7.39
CA ARG A 137 6.00 29.01 7.99
C ARG A 137 7.02 28.73 9.13
N ARG A 138 8.08 29.54 9.26
CA ARG A 138 9.04 29.45 10.38
C ARG A 138 8.65 30.28 11.60
N ARG A 139 7.60 31.07 11.53
CA ARG A 139 7.11 31.95 12.60
C ARG A 139 5.73 31.55 13.14
N ALA A 140 5.10 30.51 12.59
CA ALA A 140 3.90 29.85 13.09
C ALA A 140 4.27 28.50 13.71
#